data_162b1ec6487790c8c3b6a1869663a952
#
_entry.id   162b1ec6487790c8c3b6a1869663a952
#
_cell.length_a   1.000
_cell.length_b   1.000
_cell.length_c   1.000
_cell.angle_alpha   90.00
_cell.angle_beta   90.00
_cell.angle_gamma   90.00
#
_symmetry.space_group_name_H-M   'P 1'
#
loop_
_entity.id
_entity.type
_entity.pdbx_description
1 polymer ?
#
loop_
_entity_poly.entity_id
_entity_poly.type
_entity_poly.pdbx_seq_one_letter_code
_entity_poly.pdbx_strand_id
1 'polypeptide(L)'
;GVCLTSKKGSSEMLQFDVIDETLSLTNLKQIKKGTKVNLERSMTVNTEIGGHLLSGHIHCEGTISKITKVSNQTKDMLITLPPNMMKYIFYKGYIGINGCSLTIGKVNKNSFFIHLIPETLKITNLDELSEKSNVNIEIEQSTLITVESVEKIIAQKKV
;
A
#
# COMPACT_ATOMS: atom_id res chain seq x y z
N GLY A 1 -1.09 4.76 -5.14
CA GLY A 1 -1.57 3.38 -5.29
C GLY A 1 -3.10 3.26 -5.33
N VAL A 2 -3.84 4.38 -5.37
CA VAL A 2 -5.31 4.36 -5.46
C VAL A 2 -5.72 4.26 -6.93
N CYS A 3 -6.60 3.32 -7.26
CA CYS A 3 -7.20 3.21 -8.59
C CYS A 3 -8.15 4.39 -8.81
N LEU A 4 -7.85 5.23 -9.78
CA LEU A 4 -8.64 6.40 -10.15
C LEU A 4 -8.82 6.47 -11.65
N THR A 5 -10.02 6.87 -12.09
CA THR A 5 -10.29 7.12 -13.51
C THR A 5 -9.83 8.52 -13.88
N SER A 6 -8.90 8.60 -14.84
CA SER A 6 -8.45 9.88 -15.39
C SER A 6 -9.55 10.50 -16.23
N LYS A 7 -9.88 11.75 -15.96
CA LYS A 7 -10.71 12.60 -16.82
C LYS A 7 -9.88 13.14 -17.97
N LYS A 8 -10.55 13.69 -18.98
CA LYS A 8 -9.89 14.39 -20.08
C LYS A 8 -9.14 15.60 -19.52
N GLY A 9 -7.81 15.50 -19.46
CA GLY A 9 -6.90 16.57 -19.02
C GLY A 9 -6.21 17.23 -20.20
N SER A 10 -5.25 18.11 -19.90
CA SER A 10 -4.28 18.64 -20.87
C SER A 10 -3.05 17.75 -20.95
N SER A 11 -2.12 18.05 -21.87
CA SER A 11 -0.81 17.37 -21.94
C SER A 11 0.02 17.51 -20.66
N GLU A 12 -0.28 18.49 -19.82
CA GLU A 12 0.48 18.83 -18.61
C GLU A 12 -0.26 18.52 -17.31
N MET A 13 -1.56 18.22 -17.36
CA MET A 13 -2.39 17.97 -16.18
C MET A 13 -3.31 16.80 -16.37
N LEU A 14 -3.32 15.90 -15.38
CA LEU A 14 -4.34 14.86 -15.22
C LEU A 14 -5.37 15.30 -14.17
N GLN A 15 -6.62 15.00 -14.42
CA GLN A 15 -7.72 15.30 -13.49
C GLN A 15 -8.41 13.99 -13.09
N PHE A 16 -8.77 13.90 -11.82
CA PHE A 16 -9.46 12.76 -11.24
C PHE A 16 -10.59 13.23 -10.34
N ASP A 17 -11.71 12.52 -10.37
CA ASP A 17 -12.72 12.66 -9.32
C ASP A 17 -12.44 11.62 -8.23
N VAL A 18 -12.61 12.03 -6.98
CA VAL A 18 -12.41 11.16 -5.83
C VAL A 18 -13.64 11.23 -4.94
N ILE A 19 -14.28 10.09 -4.70
CA ILE A 19 -15.47 9.99 -3.86
C ILE A 19 -15.11 9.95 -2.37
N ASP A 20 -16.10 10.25 -1.51
CA ASP A 20 -15.90 10.34 -0.05
C ASP A 20 -15.39 9.04 0.56
N GLU A 21 -15.84 7.88 0.08
CA GLU A 21 -15.33 6.58 0.53
C GLU A 21 -13.83 6.45 0.28
N THR A 22 -13.39 6.79 -0.92
CA THR A 22 -11.95 6.77 -1.27
C THR A 22 -11.15 7.74 -0.40
N LEU A 23 -11.67 8.94 -0.17
CA LEU A 23 -11.02 9.90 0.73
C LEU A 23 -10.95 9.39 2.18
N SER A 24 -11.98 8.69 2.65
CA SER A 24 -12.01 8.16 4.02
C SER A 24 -10.99 7.04 4.25
N LEU A 25 -10.76 6.19 3.25
CA LEU A 25 -9.88 5.00 3.34
C LEU A 25 -8.43 5.28 2.96
N THR A 26 -8.11 6.45 2.41
CA THR A 26 -6.79 6.73 1.84
C THR A 26 -6.18 8.02 2.36
N ASN A 27 -4.86 8.14 2.21
CA ASN A 27 -4.14 9.36 2.51
C ASN A 27 -4.37 10.50 1.48
N LEU A 28 -5.21 10.28 0.45
CA LEU A 28 -5.57 11.31 -0.52
C LEU A 28 -6.23 12.54 0.13
N LYS A 29 -6.95 12.36 1.23
CA LYS A 29 -7.52 13.47 2.02
C LYS A 29 -6.47 14.46 2.58
N GLN A 30 -5.21 14.04 2.64
CA GLN A 30 -4.11 14.86 3.16
C GLN A 30 -3.33 15.59 2.05
N ILE A 31 -3.62 15.31 0.78
CA ILE A 31 -2.91 15.90 -0.36
C ILE A 31 -3.12 17.42 -0.40
N LYS A 32 -2.02 18.13 -0.61
CA LYS A 32 -1.98 19.58 -0.79
C LYS A 32 -1.23 19.91 -2.07
N LYS A 33 -1.37 21.16 -2.55
CA LYS A 33 -0.57 21.64 -3.68
C LYS A 33 0.93 21.39 -3.42
N GLY A 34 1.60 20.73 -4.35
CA GLY A 34 3.02 20.36 -4.25
C GLY A 34 3.29 19.00 -3.61
N THR A 35 2.28 18.28 -3.09
CA THR A 35 2.46 16.90 -2.63
C THR A 35 2.86 16.01 -3.81
N LYS A 36 3.97 15.29 -3.68
CA LYS A 36 4.38 14.30 -4.67
C LYS A 36 3.61 12.99 -4.49
N VAL A 37 3.25 12.36 -5.59
CA VAL A 37 2.52 11.09 -5.63
C VAL A 37 3.22 10.10 -6.58
N ASN A 38 3.12 8.82 -6.29
CA ASN A 38 3.50 7.79 -7.25
C ASN A 38 2.41 7.68 -8.32
N LEU A 39 2.80 7.65 -9.59
CA LEU A 39 1.89 7.46 -10.72
C LEU A 39 2.20 6.13 -11.40
N GLU A 40 1.15 5.37 -11.66
CA GLU A 40 1.20 4.15 -12.43
C GLU A 40 0.07 4.16 -13.48
N ARG A 41 0.39 3.80 -14.70
CA ARG A 41 -0.62 3.67 -15.77
C ARG A 41 -1.31 2.32 -15.66
N SER A 42 -2.55 2.26 -16.16
CA SER A 42 -3.26 0.99 -16.30
C SER A 42 -2.39 -0.04 -17.02
N MET A 43 -2.38 -1.25 -16.48
CA MET A 43 -1.67 -2.38 -17.06
C MET A 43 -2.25 -2.74 -18.43
N THR A 44 -1.40 -3.13 -19.35
CA THR A 44 -1.75 -3.67 -20.67
C THR A 44 -1.35 -5.14 -20.77
N VAL A 45 -1.83 -5.84 -21.79
CA VAL A 45 -1.52 -7.29 -22.00
C VAL A 45 -0.01 -7.57 -22.07
N ASN A 46 0.79 -6.60 -22.54
CA ASN A 46 2.23 -6.74 -22.71
C ASN A 46 3.05 -6.10 -21.58
N THR A 47 2.41 -5.70 -20.46
CA THR A 47 3.13 -5.11 -19.33
C THR A 47 3.80 -6.20 -18.50
N GLU A 48 5.08 -6.03 -18.20
CA GLU A 48 5.80 -6.88 -17.26
C GLU A 48 5.32 -6.61 -15.83
N ILE A 49 5.09 -7.66 -15.04
CA ILE A 49 4.67 -7.55 -13.64
C ILE A 49 5.88 -7.83 -12.76
N GLY A 50 6.42 -6.78 -12.14
CA GLY A 50 7.49 -6.91 -11.14
C GLY A 50 6.91 -6.94 -9.72
N GLY A 51 6.84 -8.09 -9.11
CA GLY A 51 6.23 -8.26 -7.78
C GLY A 51 4.88 -8.95 -7.85
N HIS A 52 3.85 -8.41 -7.17
CA HIS A 52 2.49 -8.93 -7.24
C HIS A 52 1.55 -7.94 -7.92
N LEU A 53 0.41 -8.43 -8.38
CA LEU A 53 -0.61 -7.60 -9.02
C LEU A 53 -1.28 -6.70 -7.99
N LEU A 54 -1.23 -5.39 -8.22
CA LEU A 54 -1.93 -4.37 -7.45
C LEU A 54 -3.12 -3.84 -8.24
N SER A 55 -4.27 -3.77 -7.59
CA SER A 55 -5.52 -3.29 -8.19
C SER A 55 -5.80 -1.81 -7.90
N GLY A 56 -5.11 -1.25 -6.91
CA GLY A 56 -5.35 0.09 -6.40
C GLY A 56 -6.57 0.18 -5.47
N HIS A 57 -7.07 -0.95 -4.97
CA HIS A 57 -8.13 -0.98 -3.96
C HIS A 57 -7.54 -0.95 -2.56
N ILE A 58 -7.57 0.23 -1.96
CA ILE A 58 -6.97 0.45 -0.64
C ILE A 58 -7.92 -0.04 0.46
N HIS A 59 -7.38 -0.85 1.38
CA HIS A 59 -8.14 -1.43 2.48
C HIS A 59 -8.09 -0.58 3.74
N CYS A 60 -6.97 0.10 3.99
CA CYS A 60 -6.80 1.01 5.13
C CYS A 60 -5.57 1.91 4.94
N GLU A 61 -5.40 2.85 5.87
CA GLU A 61 -4.13 3.53 6.06
C GLU A 61 -3.29 2.78 7.11
N GLY A 62 -1.97 2.71 6.87
CA GLY A 62 -0.97 2.35 7.86
C GLY A 62 -0.19 3.59 8.28
N THR A 63 0.41 3.57 9.47
CA THR A 63 1.26 4.66 9.96
C THR A 63 2.71 4.19 10.04
N ILE A 64 3.64 4.96 9.50
CA ILE A 64 5.07 4.72 9.67
C ILE A 64 5.45 5.05 11.11
N SER A 65 5.71 4.02 11.91
CA SER A 65 6.05 4.15 13.33
C SER A 65 7.53 4.40 13.57
N LYS A 66 8.38 3.88 12.67
CA LYS A 66 9.84 4.02 12.78
C LYS A 66 10.47 3.89 11.41
N ILE A 67 11.51 4.69 11.17
CA ILE A 67 12.39 4.57 10.01
C ILE A 67 13.82 4.33 10.52
N THR A 68 14.46 3.28 10.02
CA THR A 68 15.84 2.95 10.35
C THR A 68 16.68 2.96 9.08
N LYS A 69 17.67 3.81 9.01
CA LYS A 69 18.66 3.81 7.94
C LYS A 69 19.62 2.65 8.16
N VAL A 70 19.53 1.61 7.35
CA VAL A 70 20.37 0.40 7.48
C VAL A 70 21.72 0.63 6.82
N SER A 71 21.75 1.35 5.69
CA SER A 71 22.96 1.76 4.99
C SER A 71 22.73 3.12 4.32
N ASN A 72 23.72 3.57 3.56
CA ASN A 72 23.53 4.80 2.75
C ASN A 72 22.47 4.66 1.65
N GLN A 73 22.06 3.44 1.34
CA GLN A 73 21.21 3.13 0.20
C GLN A 73 19.96 2.31 0.55
N THR A 74 19.79 1.89 1.82
CA THR A 74 18.67 1.05 2.24
C THR A 74 18.03 1.59 3.51
N LYS A 75 16.70 1.48 3.58
CA LYS A 75 15.90 1.89 4.75
C LYS A 75 14.96 0.77 5.16
N ASP A 76 14.81 0.57 6.45
CA ASP A 76 13.75 -0.22 7.03
C ASP A 76 12.65 0.71 7.55
N MET A 77 11.40 0.37 7.26
CA MET A 77 10.25 1.06 7.82
C MET A 77 9.42 0.07 8.64
N LEU A 78 9.07 0.48 9.85
CA LEU A 78 8.09 -0.21 10.70
C LEU A 78 6.74 0.43 10.47
N ILE A 79 5.77 -0.33 9.99
CA ILE A 79 4.42 0.14 9.70
C ILE A 79 3.45 -0.47 10.70
N THR A 80 2.69 0.38 11.37
CA THR A 80 1.60 -0.02 12.27
C THR A 80 0.28 0.00 11.51
N LEU A 81 -0.53 -1.05 11.68
CA LEU A 81 -1.86 -1.18 11.10
C LEU A 81 -2.95 -1.21 12.18
N PRO A 82 -4.21 -0.95 11.79
CA PRO A 82 -5.37 -1.30 12.61
C PRO A 82 -5.33 -2.80 12.98
N PRO A 83 -5.64 -3.18 14.23
CA PRO A 83 -5.48 -4.56 14.71
C PRO A 83 -6.23 -5.60 13.87
N ASN A 84 -7.40 -5.28 13.35
CA ASN A 84 -8.21 -6.14 12.49
C ASN A 84 -7.58 -6.42 11.12
N MET A 85 -6.61 -5.62 10.69
CA MET A 85 -5.90 -5.81 9.42
C MET A 85 -4.70 -6.74 9.56
N MET A 86 -4.20 -6.95 10.78
CA MET A 86 -3.01 -7.79 11.02
C MET A 86 -3.22 -9.27 10.66
N LYS A 87 -4.45 -9.75 10.60
CA LYS A 87 -4.76 -11.12 10.18
C LYS A 87 -4.38 -11.44 8.72
N TYR A 88 -4.15 -10.42 7.90
CA TYR A 88 -3.71 -10.56 6.50
C TYR A 88 -2.21 -10.39 6.32
N ILE A 89 -1.45 -10.15 7.39
CA ILE A 89 -0.03 -9.81 7.32
C ILE A 89 0.81 -11.04 7.66
N PHE A 90 1.48 -11.60 6.66
CA PHE A 90 2.31 -12.80 6.79
C PHE A 90 3.76 -12.51 6.42
N TYR A 91 4.69 -13.03 7.20
CA TYR A 91 6.12 -12.93 6.90
C TYR A 91 6.42 -13.49 5.51
N LYS A 92 7.15 -12.72 4.70
CA LYS A 92 7.46 -13.01 3.28
C LYS A 92 6.25 -12.95 2.32
N GLY A 93 5.06 -12.58 2.79
CA GLY A 93 3.94 -12.25 1.92
C GLY A 93 4.14 -10.92 1.18
N TYR A 94 3.24 -10.62 0.26
CA TYR A 94 3.22 -9.35 -0.47
C TYR A 94 2.27 -8.34 0.20
N ILE A 95 2.59 -7.06 -0.02
CA ILE A 95 1.72 -5.96 0.38
C ILE A 95 1.92 -4.77 -0.56
N GLY A 96 0.84 -4.07 -0.88
CA GLY A 96 0.89 -2.78 -1.58
C GLY A 96 1.02 -1.62 -0.61
N ILE A 97 2.03 -0.78 -0.76
CA ILE A 97 2.23 0.43 0.05
C ILE A 97 2.39 1.63 -0.87
N ASN A 98 1.43 2.56 -0.83
CA ASN A 98 1.35 3.68 -1.76
C ASN A 98 1.50 3.26 -3.24
N GLY A 99 0.99 2.07 -3.59
CA GLY A 99 1.07 1.49 -4.93
C GLY A 99 2.35 0.71 -5.24
N CYS A 100 3.28 0.61 -4.29
CA CYS A 100 4.48 -0.21 -4.48
C CYS A 100 4.25 -1.63 -3.97
N SER A 101 4.51 -2.65 -4.81
CA SER A 101 4.57 -4.05 -4.40
C SER A 101 5.80 -4.28 -3.54
N LEU A 102 5.61 -4.63 -2.28
CA LEU A 102 6.70 -4.85 -1.33
C LEU A 102 6.55 -6.18 -0.61
N THR A 103 7.68 -6.73 -0.14
CA THR A 103 7.71 -7.94 0.66
C THR A 103 7.62 -7.59 2.14
N ILE A 104 6.73 -8.28 2.85
CA ILE A 104 6.58 -8.16 4.30
C ILE A 104 7.78 -8.81 4.99
N GLY A 105 8.47 -8.03 5.82
CA GLY A 105 9.54 -8.49 6.70
C GLY A 105 8.99 -9.08 8.00
N LYS A 106 9.73 -8.88 9.10
CA LYS A 106 9.32 -9.35 10.44
C LYS A 106 7.95 -8.77 10.82
N VAL A 107 7.07 -9.63 11.29
CA VAL A 107 5.72 -9.27 11.75
C VAL A 107 5.69 -9.27 13.28
N ASN A 108 5.12 -8.22 13.87
CA ASN A 108 4.85 -8.06 15.30
C ASN A 108 3.34 -8.08 15.54
N LYS A 109 2.90 -7.86 16.78
CA LYS A 109 1.47 -7.88 17.15
C LYS A 109 0.60 -6.91 16.34
N ASN A 110 1.05 -5.65 16.15
CA ASN A 110 0.29 -4.59 15.48
C ASN A 110 1.10 -3.88 14.38
N SER A 111 2.22 -4.45 13.97
CA SER A 111 3.12 -3.80 13.00
C SER A 111 3.95 -4.83 12.25
N PHE A 112 4.52 -4.41 11.13
CA PHE A 112 5.44 -5.21 10.34
C PHE A 112 6.53 -4.34 9.73
N PHE A 113 7.64 -4.96 9.38
CA PHE A 113 8.74 -4.30 8.70
C PHE A 113 8.62 -4.44 7.19
N ILE A 114 9.05 -3.41 6.49
CA ILE A 114 9.43 -3.46 5.07
C ILE A 114 10.87 -3.01 4.91
N HIS A 115 11.55 -3.56 3.92
CA HIS A 115 12.94 -3.26 3.60
C HIS A 115 12.99 -2.61 2.22
N LEU A 116 13.38 -1.33 2.17
CA LEU A 116 13.41 -0.55 0.93
C LEU A 116 14.82 -0.58 0.33
N ILE A 117 14.88 -1.10 -0.89
CA ILE A 117 16.11 -1.15 -1.69
C ILE A 117 16.34 0.18 -2.41
N PRO A 118 17.58 0.47 -2.88
CA PRO A 118 17.91 1.74 -3.49
C PRO A 118 16.99 2.13 -4.65
N GLU A 119 16.65 1.19 -5.52
CA GLU A 119 15.80 1.47 -6.67
C GLU A 119 14.39 1.92 -6.24
N THR A 120 13.79 1.25 -5.25
CA THR A 120 12.48 1.65 -4.71
C THR A 120 12.51 3.07 -4.14
N LEU A 121 13.56 3.41 -3.38
CA LEU A 121 13.73 4.74 -2.82
C LEU A 121 13.88 5.82 -3.90
N LYS A 122 14.53 5.48 -5.01
CA LYS A 122 14.80 6.39 -6.12
C LYS A 122 13.57 6.69 -6.98
N ILE A 123 12.76 5.64 -7.28
CA ILE A 123 11.66 5.76 -8.25
C ILE A 123 10.30 6.04 -7.62
N THR A 124 10.22 6.07 -6.28
CA THR A 124 8.97 6.31 -5.55
C THR A 124 9.11 7.48 -4.57
N ASN A 125 7.98 7.95 -4.04
CA ASN A 125 7.98 8.96 -2.98
C ASN A 125 8.25 8.39 -1.57
N LEU A 126 8.53 7.09 -1.43
CA LEU A 126 8.73 6.45 -0.13
C LEU A 126 9.97 7.00 0.60
N ASP A 127 10.98 7.48 -0.13
CA ASP A 127 12.17 8.10 0.46
C ASP A 127 11.90 9.43 1.17
N GLU A 128 10.85 10.15 0.74
CA GLU A 128 10.47 11.45 1.27
C GLU A 128 9.56 11.37 2.51
N LEU A 129 9.08 10.16 2.83
CA LEU A 129 8.20 9.95 3.98
C LEU A 129 8.99 10.00 5.30
N SER A 130 8.31 10.44 6.34
CA SER A 130 8.84 10.54 7.70
C SER A 130 8.05 9.64 8.67
N GLU A 131 8.56 9.47 9.87
CA GLU A 131 7.78 8.87 10.96
C GLU A 131 6.50 9.66 11.20
N LYS A 132 5.43 8.96 11.50
CA LYS A 132 4.03 9.45 11.60
C LYS A 132 3.35 9.77 10.27
N SER A 133 4.02 9.60 9.12
CA SER A 133 3.34 9.67 7.82
C SER A 133 2.38 8.50 7.67
N ASN A 134 1.22 8.77 7.05
CA ASN A 134 0.26 7.75 6.66
C ASN A 134 0.56 7.23 5.25
N VAL A 135 0.39 5.94 5.07
CA VAL A 135 0.56 5.25 3.78
C VAL A 135 -0.68 4.43 3.47
N ASN A 136 -1.06 4.40 2.20
CA ASN A 136 -2.15 3.55 1.72
C ASN A 136 -1.71 2.09 1.72
N ILE A 137 -2.55 1.22 2.25
CA ILE A 137 -2.30 -0.22 2.36
C ILE A 137 -3.28 -0.98 1.47
N GLU A 138 -2.73 -1.76 0.56
CA GLU A 138 -3.47 -2.73 -0.25
C GLU A 138 -3.04 -4.15 0.15
N ILE A 139 -3.99 -4.92 0.65
CA ILE A 139 -3.78 -6.34 0.98
C ILE A 139 -3.77 -7.14 -0.33
N GLU A 140 -2.84 -8.08 -0.45
CA GLU A 140 -2.77 -8.99 -1.59
C GLU A 140 -4.06 -9.81 -1.68
N GLN A 141 -4.65 -9.84 -2.89
CA GLN A 141 -6.02 -10.32 -3.12
C GLN A 141 -6.22 -11.79 -2.77
N SER A 142 -5.26 -12.66 -3.05
CA SER A 142 -5.38 -14.08 -2.74
C SER A 142 -5.31 -14.34 -1.24
N THR A 143 -4.48 -13.59 -0.53
CA THR A 143 -4.40 -13.59 0.93
C THR A 143 -5.73 -13.13 1.55
N LEU A 144 -6.30 -12.03 1.05
CA LEU A 144 -7.60 -11.52 1.51
C LEU A 144 -8.69 -12.59 1.36
N ILE A 145 -8.86 -13.12 0.15
CA ILE A 145 -9.90 -14.11 -0.16
C ILE A 145 -9.71 -15.36 0.70
N THR A 146 -8.48 -15.83 0.88
CA THR A 146 -8.19 -17.03 1.67
C THR A 146 -8.59 -16.84 3.14
N VAL A 147 -8.14 -15.75 3.77
CA VAL A 147 -8.44 -15.47 5.18
C VAL A 147 -9.95 -15.30 5.39
N GLU A 148 -10.62 -14.48 4.56
CA GLU A 148 -12.06 -14.24 4.66
C GLU A 148 -12.88 -15.53 4.43
N SER A 149 -12.47 -16.37 3.50
CA SER A 149 -13.15 -17.64 3.23
C SER A 149 -13.03 -18.60 4.40
N VAL A 150 -11.86 -18.72 5.00
CA VAL A 150 -11.63 -19.55 6.19
C VAL A 150 -12.45 -19.05 7.39
N GLU A 151 -12.47 -17.74 7.64
CA GLU A 151 -13.28 -17.16 8.71
C GLU A 151 -14.78 -17.43 8.52
N LYS A 152 -15.31 -17.29 7.29
CA LYS A 152 -16.71 -17.63 6.97
C LYS A 152 -17.03 -19.08 7.23
N ILE A 153 -16.17 -20.02 6.82
CA ILE A 153 -16.36 -21.45 7.06
C ILE A 153 -16.37 -21.78 8.55
N ILE A 154 -15.45 -21.20 9.32
CA ILE A 154 -15.38 -21.40 10.77
C ILE A 154 -16.62 -20.84 11.46
N ALA A 155 -17.10 -19.67 11.05
CA ALA A 155 -18.32 -19.08 11.61
C ALA A 155 -19.56 -19.95 11.37
N GLN A 156 -19.70 -20.54 10.17
CA GLN A 156 -20.81 -21.45 9.83
C GLN A 156 -20.80 -22.77 10.61
N LYS A 157 -19.62 -23.24 11.04
CA LYS A 157 -19.51 -24.51 11.82
C LYS A 157 -19.77 -24.34 13.32
N LYS A 158 -19.91 -23.11 13.81
CA LYS A 158 -20.21 -22.80 15.21
C LYS A 158 -21.70 -22.62 15.49
N VAL A 159 -22.55 -22.79 14.47
CA VAL A 159 -24.01 -22.86 14.56
C VAL A 159 -24.46 -24.32 14.49
#